data_135ae1dcb275d71e47fc97297e4777d2
#
_entry.id   135ae1dcb275d71e47fc97297e4777d2
#
_cell.length_a   1.000
_cell.length_b   1.000
_cell.length_c   1.000
_cell.angle_alpha   90.00
_cell.angle_beta   90.00
_cell.angle_gamma   90.00
#
_symmetry.space_group_name_H-M   'P 1'
#
loop_
_entity.id
_entity.type
_entity.pdbx_description
1 polymer ?
#
loop_
_entity_poly.entity_id
_entity_poly.type
_entity_poly.pdbx_seq_one_letter_code
_entity_poly.pdbx_strand_id
1 'polypeptide(L)'
;MLHTMQLMPIGRFSRLTGVGVKALRHYDEVGLLVPAAVDDETGYRFYSPDQVDRAAAIRLLRRLDMPLDEIRSTLAADDPAALRAALVSHQRQMASRDSDLRSSIAKLQRLIDGRETIMGMRSESLQAEEHRRLGIDLYNRTWTLMDSPGDEMLHCAHASAYHWMQGGGTTANRARSEWLCSRAYSILGRPEPALHHARRCLELVESAPSEMEDWDLPGAYEALARAHLTAGDESEAAHYKSLGLEAIAKVANEEDRKPIKADLDTLLVRG
;
A
#
# COMPACT_ATOMS: atom_id res chain seq x y z
N MET A 1 -30.76 33.40 24.49
CA MET A 1 -31.11 32.41 25.53
C MET A 1 -30.02 31.35 25.52
N LEU A 2 -29.11 31.43 26.49
CA LEU A 2 -28.04 30.42 26.68
C LEU A 2 -28.71 29.17 27.23
N HIS A 3 -28.84 28.11 26.41
CA HIS A 3 -29.20 26.79 26.91
C HIS A 3 -28.08 26.33 27.84
N THR A 4 -28.35 26.29 29.13
CA THR A 4 -27.44 25.69 30.11
C THR A 4 -27.30 24.21 29.75
N MET A 5 -26.25 23.86 29.04
CA MET A 5 -25.96 22.47 28.71
C MET A 5 -25.81 21.69 30.02
N GLN A 6 -26.74 20.78 30.30
CA GLN A 6 -26.70 19.99 31.52
C GLN A 6 -25.62 18.93 31.41
N LEU A 7 -24.43 19.22 31.92
CA LEU A 7 -23.30 18.31 31.96
C LEU A 7 -23.64 17.03 32.74
N MET A 8 -23.17 15.90 32.26
CA MET A 8 -23.42 14.58 32.85
C MET A 8 -22.16 14.05 33.53
N PRO A 9 -22.23 13.61 34.78
CA PRO A 9 -21.12 12.91 35.42
C PRO A 9 -20.72 11.66 34.63
N ILE A 10 -19.44 11.31 34.65
CA ILE A 10 -18.85 10.15 33.91
C ILE A 10 -19.66 8.85 34.09
N GLY A 11 -20.18 8.58 35.28
CA GLY A 11 -20.98 7.38 35.54
C GLY A 11 -22.34 7.37 34.85
N ARG A 12 -22.98 8.55 34.69
CA ARG A 12 -24.24 8.71 33.93
C ARG A 12 -23.99 8.60 32.43
N PHE A 13 -22.91 9.25 31.96
CA PHE A 13 -22.49 9.21 30.56
C PHE A 13 -22.07 7.78 30.14
N SER A 14 -21.37 7.04 31.00
CA SER A 14 -21.03 5.63 30.80
C SER A 14 -22.27 4.74 30.60
N ARG A 15 -23.32 4.93 31.44
CA ARG A 15 -24.58 4.16 31.30
C ARG A 15 -25.30 4.50 30.01
N LEU A 16 -25.32 5.76 29.62
CA LEU A 16 -26.01 6.22 28.43
C LEU A 16 -25.36 5.73 27.15
N THR A 17 -24.03 5.81 27.08
CA THR A 17 -23.24 5.45 25.87
C THR A 17 -22.86 3.97 25.81
N GLY A 18 -22.92 3.26 26.94
CA GLY A 18 -22.44 1.89 27.08
C GLY A 18 -20.92 1.76 26.99
N VAL A 19 -20.19 2.87 27.15
CA VAL A 19 -18.72 2.88 27.26
C VAL A 19 -18.33 2.83 28.74
N GLY A 20 -17.53 1.87 29.15
CA GLY A 20 -17.12 1.69 30.55
C GLY A 20 -16.33 2.92 31.06
N VAL A 21 -16.51 3.25 32.36
CA VAL A 21 -15.82 4.40 33.01
C VAL A 21 -14.30 4.32 32.84
N LYS A 22 -13.70 3.14 32.92
CA LYS A 22 -12.25 2.96 32.68
C LYS A 22 -11.86 3.33 31.26
N ALA A 23 -12.66 2.93 30.27
CA ALA A 23 -12.43 3.28 28.87
C ALA A 23 -12.59 4.79 28.63
N LEU A 24 -13.60 5.43 29.23
CA LEU A 24 -13.78 6.88 29.14
C LEU A 24 -12.59 7.67 29.70
N ARG A 25 -12.01 7.23 30.82
CA ARG A 25 -10.79 7.84 31.38
C ARG A 25 -9.61 7.68 30.42
N HIS A 26 -9.45 6.48 29.86
CA HIS A 26 -8.39 6.22 28.90
C HIS A 26 -8.58 7.02 27.59
N TYR A 27 -9.82 7.20 27.12
CA TYR A 27 -10.10 8.03 25.94
C TYR A 27 -9.81 9.51 26.17
N ASP A 28 -9.99 9.99 27.39
CA ASP A 28 -9.54 11.34 27.80
C ASP A 28 -7.99 11.43 27.80
N GLU A 29 -7.31 10.50 28.45
CA GLU A 29 -5.84 10.46 28.52
C GLU A 29 -5.16 10.45 27.14
N VAL A 30 -5.74 9.73 26.18
CA VAL A 30 -5.23 9.67 24.79
C VAL A 30 -5.81 10.73 23.86
N GLY A 31 -6.65 11.64 24.38
CA GLY A 31 -7.26 12.72 23.61
C GLY A 31 -8.30 12.28 22.55
N LEU A 32 -8.88 11.08 22.69
CA LEU A 32 -9.89 10.56 21.77
C LEU A 32 -11.30 11.09 22.10
N LEU A 33 -11.61 11.20 23.39
CA LEU A 33 -12.86 11.76 23.90
C LEU A 33 -12.59 12.52 25.20
N VAL A 34 -12.27 13.79 25.07
CA VAL A 34 -11.96 14.69 26.20
C VAL A 34 -13.30 15.12 26.86
N PRO A 35 -13.44 15.08 28.21
CA PRO A 35 -14.63 15.54 28.88
C PRO A 35 -14.87 17.04 28.65
N ALA A 36 -16.12 17.46 28.65
CA ALA A 36 -16.52 18.86 28.50
C ALA A 36 -16.07 19.73 29.68
N ALA A 37 -15.94 19.13 30.86
CA ALA A 37 -15.36 19.77 32.05
C ALA A 37 -14.74 18.72 32.98
N VAL A 38 -13.71 19.15 33.71
CA VAL A 38 -13.12 18.39 34.81
C VAL A 38 -13.20 19.31 36.04
N ASP A 39 -13.63 18.79 37.15
CA ASP A 39 -13.64 19.50 38.41
C ASP A 39 -12.20 19.58 38.95
N ASP A 40 -11.71 20.78 39.17
CA ASP A 40 -10.31 21.04 39.51
C ASP A 40 -9.94 20.54 40.94
N GLU A 41 -10.91 20.45 41.85
CA GLU A 41 -10.66 20.01 43.23
C GLU A 41 -10.69 18.48 43.35
N THR A 42 -11.64 17.83 42.65
CA THR A 42 -11.91 16.39 42.79
C THR A 42 -11.40 15.55 41.60
N GLY A 43 -11.03 16.18 40.49
CA GLY A 43 -10.69 15.52 39.26
C GLY A 43 -11.87 14.81 38.57
N TYR A 44 -13.12 15.15 38.95
CA TYR A 44 -14.32 14.50 38.46
C TYR A 44 -14.66 14.99 37.05
N ARG A 45 -14.93 14.04 36.14
CA ARG A 45 -15.14 14.31 34.72
C ARG A 45 -16.61 14.44 34.38
N PHE A 46 -16.96 15.46 33.62
CA PHE A 46 -18.30 15.73 33.13
C PHE A 46 -18.31 15.78 31.60
N TYR A 47 -19.32 15.19 31.00
CA TYR A 47 -19.53 15.11 29.56
C TYR A 47 -20.82 15.84 29.15
N SER A 48 -20.80 16.44 27.96
CA SER A 48 -21.99 17.09 27.39
C SER A 48 -22.87 16.08 26.60
N PRO A 49 -24.16 16.36 26.40
CA PRO A 49 -25.01 15.56 25.55
C PRO A 49 -24.50 15.40 24.13
N ASP A 50 -23.83 16.40 23.56
CA ASP A 50 -23.29 16.40 22.19
C ASP A 50 -22.17 15.37 22.01
N GLN A 51 -21.56 14.92 23.11
CA GLN A 51 -20.49 13.91 23.08
C GLN A 51 -21.02 12.48 22.98
N VAL A 52 -22.34 12.28 23.12
CA VAL A 52 -22.96 10.94 23.12
C VAL A 52 -22.76 10.25 21.77
N ASP A 53 -23.00 10.95 20.67
CA ASP A 53 -22.86 10.38 19.32
C ASP A 53 -21.40 10.03 19.02
N ARG A 54 -20.47 10.88 19.42
CA ARG A 54 -19.03 10.61 19.30
C ARG A 54 -18.62 9.38 20.11
N ALA A 55 -19.09 9.25 21.34
CA ALA A 55 -18.84 8.08 22.19
C ALA A 55 -19.43 6.79 21.58
N ALA A 56 -20.64 6.87 21.00
CA ALA A 56 -21.28 5.76 20.32
C ALA A 56 -20.49 5.34 19.07
N ALA A 57 -20.00 6.28 18.28
CA ALA A 57 -19.13 6.03 17.12
C ALA A 57 -17.82 5.34 17.53
N ILE A 58 -17.13 5.84 18.56
CA ILE A 58 -15.93 5.22 19.10
C ILE A 58 -16.20 3.78 19.53
N ARG A 59 -17.29 3.54 20.27
CA ARG A 59 -17.69 2.20 20.70
C ARG A 59 -17.95 1.27 19.53
N LEU A 60 -18.62 1.74 18.47
CA LEU A 60 -18.88 0.95 17.27
C LEU A 60 -17.58 0.54 16.60
N LEU A 61 -16.67 1.49 16.33
CA LEU A 61 -15.39 1.25 15.66
C LEU A 61 -14.48 0.34 16.48
N ARG A 62 -14.48 0.50 17.82
CA ARG A 62 -13.77 -0.43 18.73
C ARG A 62 -14.29 -1.87 18.67
N ARG A 63 -15.60 -2.06 18.50
CA ARG A 63 -16.20 -3.40 18.32
C ARG A 63 -15.82 -4.06 16.98
N LEU A 64 -15.35 -3.26 16.04
CA LEU A 64 -14.76 -3.72 14.77
C LEU A 64 -13.23 -3.86 14.87
N ASP A 65 -12.66 -3.89 16.07
CA ASP A 65 -11.22 -4.01 16.34
C ASP A 65 -10.36 -2.88 15.73
N MET A 66 -10.95 -1.74 15.42
CA MET A 66 -10.20 -0.60 14.90
C MET A 66 -9.29 0.00 15.99
N PRO A 67 -7.99 0.23 15.72
CA PRO A 67 -7.06 0.86 16.65
C PRO A 67 -7.48 2.28 17.06
N LEU A 68 -7.11 2.71 18.28
CA LEU A 68 -7.53 4.03 18.81
C LEU A 68 -6.99 5.19 17.95
N ASP A 69 -5.79 5.07 17.42
CA ASP A 69 -5.18 6.11 16.58
C ASP A 69 -5.90 6.23 15.23
N GLU A 70 -6.31 5.09 14.66
CA GLU A 70 -7.12 5.05 13.44
C GLU A 70 -8.52 5.62 13.68
N ILE A 71 -9.16 5.31 14.82
CA ILE A 71 -10.43 5.93 15.22
C ILE A 71 -10.27 7.44 15.37
N ARG A 72 -9.17 7.90 15.98
CA ARG A 72 -8.92 9.32 16.18
C ARG A 72 -8.83 10.05 14.85
N SER A 73 -8.00 9.57 13.92
CA SER A 73 -7.86 10.16 12.59
C SER A 73 -9.15 10.12 11.79
N THR A 74 -9.89 9.01 11.87
CA THR A 74 -11.18 8.81 11.20
C THR A 74 -12.25 9.79 11.69
N LEU A 75 -12.32 10.03 13.01
CA LEU A 75 -13.31 10.94 13.61
C LEU A 75 -12.88 12.41 13.64
N ALA A 76 -11.60 12.71 13.31
CA ALA A 76 -11.10 14.07 13.15
C ALA A 76 -11.36 14.61 11.74
N ALA A 77 -11.49 13.76 10.75
CA ALA A 77 -11.85 14.13 9.40
C ALA A 77 -13.36 14.41 9.35
N ASP A 78 -13.73 15.68 9.28
CA ASP A 78 -15.15 16.12 9.11
C ASP A 78 -15.57 15.98 7.63
N ASP A 79 -15.19 14.85 7.02
CA ASP A 79 -15.39 14.52 5.61
C ASP A 79 -15.93 13.09 5.47
N PRO A 80 -17.16 12.91 4.95
CA PRO A 80 -17.74 11.59 4.71
C PRO A 80 -16.91 10.70 3.77
N ALA A 81 -16.17 11.29 2.81
CA ALA A 81 -15.33 10.53 1.90
C ALA A 81 -14.10 9.96 2.61
N ALA A 82 -13.47 10.76 3.47
CA ALA A 82 -12.34 10.32 4.31
C ALA A 82 -12.77 9.22 5.29
N LEU A 83 -13.93 9.36 5.93
CA LEU A 83 -14.51 8.33 6.79
C LEU A 83 -14.70 7.02 6.01
N ARG A 84 -15.32 7.09 4.83
CA ARG A 84 -15.53 5.91 3.99
C ARG A 84 -14.21 5.25 3.58
N ALA A 85 -13.21 6.02 3.20
CA ALA A 85 -11.89 5.52 2.82
C ALA A 85 -11.21 4.77 3.99
N ALA A 86 -11.26 5.34 5.20
CA ALA A 86 -10.74 4.69 6.41
C ALA A 86 -11.44 3.36 6.71
N LEU A 87 -12.77 3.31 6.62
CA LEU A 87 -13.55 2.08 6.81
C LEU A 87 -13.21 1.00 5.76
N VAL A 88 -13.05 1.38 4.50
CA VAL A 88 -12.64 0.45 3.43
C VAL A 88 -11.21 -0.06 3.66
N SER A 89 -10.29 0.80 4.09
CA SER A 89 -8.93 0.39 4.45
C SER A 89 -8.93 -0.62 5.59
N HIS A 90 -9.65 -0.33 6.67
CA HIS A 90 -9.79 -1.23 7.82
C HIS A 90 -10.43 -2.57 7.43
N GLN A 91 -11.46 -2.56 6.60
CA GLN A 91 -12.09 -3.78 6.07
C GLN A 91 -11.09 -4.65 5.31
N ARG A 92 -10.21 -4.05 4.48
CA ARG A 92 -9.15 -4.78 3.76
C ARG A 92 -8.14 -5.40 4.71
N GLN A 93 -7.73 -4.68 5.75
CA GLN A 93 -6.83 -5.21 6.77
C GLN A 93 -7.45 -6.39 7.52
N MET A 94 -8.73 -6.31 7.87
CA MET A 94 -9.46 -7.42 8.50
C MET A 94 -9.54 -8.64 7.59
N ALA A 95 -9.82 -8.44 6.29
CA ALA A 95 -9.86 -9.53 5.30
C ALA A 95 -8.50 -10.21 5.14
N SER A 96 -7.40 -9.44 5.15
CA SER A 96 -6.04 -10.00 5.14
C SER A 96 -5.77 -10.85 6.38
N ARG A 97 -6.11 -10.35 7.57
CA ARG A 97 -5.95 -11.11 8.84
C ARG A 97 -6.78 -12.39 8.86
N ASP A 98 -8.00 -12.37 8.33
CA ASP A 98 -8.85 -13.56 8.20
C ASP A 98 -8.20 -14.61 7.30
N SER A 99 -7.63 -14.19 6.16
CA SER A 99 -6.89 -15.07 5.27
C SER A 99 -5.68 -15.71 5.96
N ASP A 100 -4.88 -14.90 6.68
CA ASP A 100 -3.71 -15.39 7.42
C ASP A 100 -4.11 -16.37 8.54
N LEU A 101 -5.21 -16.09 9.22
CA LEU A 101 -5.75 -16.97 10.27
C LEU A 101 -6.23 -18.29 9.69
N ARG A 102 -6.95 -18.28 8.56
CA ARG A 102 -7.39 -19.50 7.86
C ARG A 102 -6.20 -20.35 7.43
N SER A 103 -5.15 -19.71 6.88
CA SER A 103 -3.91 -20.40 6.52
C SER A 103 -3.26 -21.06 7.73
N SER A 104 -3.19 -20.36 8.85
CA SER A 104 -2.64 -20.87 10.10
C SER A 104 -3.44 -22.04 10.65
N ILE A 105 -4.78 -21.96 10.62
CA ILE A 105 -5.67 -23.05 11.03
C ILE A 105 -5.47 -24.27 10.13
N ALA A 106 -5.36 -24.07 8.81
CA ALA A 106 -5.11 -25.17 7.88
C ALA A 106 -3.75 -25.85 8.14
N LYS A 107 -2.70 -25.08 8.47
CA LYS A 107 -1.39 -25.62 8.87
C LYS A 107 -1.50 -26.44 10.16
N LEU A 108 -2.18 -25.91 11.18
CA LEU A 108 -2.42 -26.63 12.42
C LEU A 108 -3.18 -27.94 12.18
N GLN A 109 -4.19 -27.93 11.31
CA GLN A 109 -4.95 -29.13 10.98
C GLN A 109 -4.07 -30.21 10.34
N ARG A 110 -3.17 -29.83 9.41
CA ARG A 110 -2.21 -30.79 8.80
C ARG A 110 -1.26 -31.41 9.83
N LEU A 111 -0.81 -30.62 10.82
CA LEU A 111 -0.01 -31.13 11.95
C LEU A 111 -0.79 -32.09 12.82
N ILE A 112 -2.06 -31.79 13.15
CA ILE A 112 -2.94 -32.64 13.94
C ILE A 112 -3.23 -33.97 13.23
N ASP A 113 -3.45 -33.91 11.91
CA ASP A 113 -3.73 -35.08 11.08
C ASP A 113 -2.48 -35.96 10.83
N GLY A 114 -1.30 -35.56 11.34
CA GLY A 114 -0.04 -36.26 11.13
C GLY A 114 0.47 -36.21 9.69
N ARG A 115 -0.08 -35.30 8.85
CA ARG A 115 0.33 -35.09 7.44
C ARG A 115 1.57 -34.23 7.32
N GLU A 116 1.94 -33.52 8.39
CA GLU A 116 3.16 -32.73 8.53
C GLU A 116 3.79 -33.02 9.89
N THR A 117 5.12 -32.97 9.99
CA THR A 117 5.83 -33.07 11.26
C THR A 117 6.53 -31.75 11.59
N ILE A 118 6.55 -31.39 12.87
CA ILE A 118 7.24 -30.17 13.36
C ILE A 118 8.72 -30.16 12.98
N MET A 119 9.35 -31.32 12.81
CA MET A 119 10.74 -31.47 12.35
C MET A 119 10.90 -31.20 10.84
N GLY A 120 9.85 -31.36 10.03
CA GLY A 120 9.83 -31.04 8.57
C GLY A 120 9.77 -29.55 8.29
N MET A 121 9.38 -28.74 9.25
CA MET A 121 9.21 -27.27 9.09
C MET A 121 10.53 -26.50 8.96
N ARG A 122 11.69 -27.16 8.92
CA ARG A 122 13.00 -26.51 8.80
C ARG A 122 13.28 -25.91 7.42
N SER A 123 12.41 -26.13 6.43
CA SER A 123 12.54 -25.57 5.08
C SER A 123 11.21 -25.61 4.33
N GLU A 124 10.15 -25.00 4.85
CA GLU A 124 9.04 -24.65 3.95
C GLU A 124 9.52 -23.51 3.04
N SER A 125 9.90 -23.83 1.83
CA SER A 125 9.92 -22.83 0.76
C SER A 125 8.51 -22.22 0.68
N LEU A 126 8.42 -20.91 0.60
CA LEU A 126 7.16 -20.20 0.39
C LEU A 126 6.37 -20.87 -0.75
N GLN A 127 5.07 -20.99 -0.59
CA GLN A 127 4.20 -21.50 -1.66
C GLN A 127 4.10 -20.48 -2.81
N ALA A 128 3.79 -20.93 -4.01
CA ALA A 128 3.69 -20.05 -5.18
C ALA A 128 2.73 -18.84 -4.94
N GLU A 129 1.65 -19.05 -4.20
CA GLU A 129 0.70 -18.00 -3.81
C GLU A 129 1.33 -16.94 -2.88
N GLU A 130 2.10 -17.40 -1.90
CA GLU A 130 2.82 -16.52 -0.96
C GLU A 130 3.89 -15.71 -1.68
N HIS A 131 4.59 -16.34 -2.63
CA HIS A 131 5.53 -15.65 -3.51
C HIS A 131 4.84 -14.58 -4.35
N ARG A 132 3.70 -14.86 -4.98
CA ARG A 132 2.94 -13.86 -5.76
C ARG A 132 2.51 -12.68 -4.91
N ARG A 133 1.97 -12.94 -3.70
CA ARG A 133 1.57 -11.88 -2.77
C ARG A 133 2.77 -10.99 -2.39
N LEU A 134 3.89 -11.58 -2.01
CA LEU A 134 5.11 -10.83 -1.69
C LEU A 134 5.64 -10.06 -2.90
N GLY A 135 5.55 -10.63 -4.10
CA GLY A 135 5.90 -9.94 -5.34
C GLY A 135 5.11 -8.66 -5.54
N ILE A 136 3.79 -8.70 -5.33
CA ILE A 136 2.90 -7.54 -5.43
C ILE A 136 3.20 -6.52 -4.33
N ASP A 137 3.32 -6.96 -3.07
CA ASP A 137 3.54 -6.07 -1.92
C ASP A 137 4.87 -5.30 -2.07
N LEU A 138 5.93 -5.99 -2.49
CA LEU A 138 7.25 -5.40 -2.71
C LEU A 138 7.28 -4.48 -3.94
N TYR A 139 6.54 -4.82 -5.01
CA TYR A 139 6.34 -3.93 -6.16
C TYR A 139 5.74 -2.59 -5.72
N ASN A 140 4.63 -2.64 -4.98
CA ASN A 140 3.95 -1.46 -4.47
C ASN A 140 4.83 -0.68 -3.47
N ARG A 141 5.59 -1.38 -2.63
CA ARG A 141 6.54 -0.76 -1.70
C ARG A 141 7.64 0.00 -2.44
N THR A 142 8.16 -0.56 -3.54
CA THR A 142 9.16 0.12 -4.37
C THR A 142 8.65 1.46 -4.88
N TRP A 143 7.41 1.54 -5.35
CA TRP A 143 6.80 2.79 -5.78
C TRP A 143 6.73 3.84 -4.66
N THR A 144 6.33 3.44 -3.47
CA THR A 144 6.27 4.33 -2.30
C THR A 144 7.67 4.90 -1.94
N LEU A 145 8.72 4.11 -2.16
CA LEU A 145 10.09 4.51 -1.85
C LEU A 145 10.75 5.40 -2.91
N MET A 146 10.12 5.62 -4.08
CA MET A 146 10.65 6.52 -5.11
C MET A 146 10.69 7.98 -4.67
N ASP A 147 9.85 8.39 -3.70
CA ASP A 147 9.86 9.74 -3.12
C ASP A 147 11.05 9.97 -2.16
N SER A 148 11.66 8.88 -1.66
CA SER A 148 12.84 8.91 -0.78
C SER A 148 13.80 7.79 -1.18
N PRO A 149 14.45 7.90 -2.34
CA PRO A 149 15.20 6.81 -2.95
C PRO A 149 16.44 6.42 -2.13
N GLY A 150 16.65 5.10 -1.99
CA GLY A 150 17.78 4.54 -1.25
C GLY A 150 17.92 3.03 -1.52
N ASP A 151 18.79 2.39 -0.75
CA ASP A 151 19.07 0.96 -0.90
C ASP A 151 17.85 0.08 -0.66
N GLU A 152 16.94 0.47 0.25
CA GLU A 152 15.68 -0.24 0.49
C GLU A 152 14.83 -0.34 -0.77
N MET A 153 14.75 0.73 -1.57
CA MET A 153 14.02 0.73 -2.85
C MET A 153 14.56 -0.34 -3.81
N LEU A 154 15.89 -0.44 -3.94
CA LEU A 154 16.52 -1.48 -4.78
C LEU A 154 16.25 -2.89 -4.26
N HIS A 155 16.38 -3.08 -2.93
CA HIS A 155 16.10 -4.37 -2.32
C HIS A 155 14.65 -4.80 -2.54
N CYS A 156 13.68 -3.89 -2.42
CA CYS A 156 12.28 -4.16 -2.71
C CYS A 156 12.04 -4.51 -4.18
N ALA A 157 12.64 -3.77 -5.13
CA ALA A 157 12.50 -4.04 -6.56
C ALA A 157 13.02 -5.43 -6.94
N HIS A 158 14.24 -5.76 -6.51
CA HIS A 158 14.84 -7.08 -6.77
C HIS A 158 14.12 -8.22 -6.05
N ALA A 159 13.69 -8.02 -4.80
CA ALA A 159 12.93 -9.01 -4.07
C ALA A 159 11.55 -9.26 -4.73
N SER A 160 10.88 -8.22 -5.23
CA SER A 160 9.66 -8.37 -6.03
C SER A 160 9.91 -9.25 -7.26
N ALA A 161 10.95 -8.96 -8.04
CA ALA A 161 11.32 -9.74 -9.21
C ALA A 161 11.61 -11.22 -8.87
N TYR A 162 12.36 -11.47 -7.79
CA TYR A 162 12.61 -12.81 -7.28
C TYR A 162 11.33 -13.56 -6.92
N HIS A 163 10.43 -12.90 -6.19
CA HIS A 163 9.17 -13.52 -5.77
C HIS A 163 8.25 -13.82 -6.96
N TRP A 164 8.21 -12.99 -7.99
CA TRP A 164 7.50 -13.30 -9.23
C TRP A 164 8.06 -14.53 -9.95
N MET A 165 9.37 -14.69 -10.00
CA MET A 165 9.99 -15.90 -10.58
C MET A 165 9.63 -17.17 -9.79
N GLN A 166 9.66 -17.12 -8.46
CA GLN A 166 9.34 -18.27 -7.62
C GLN A 166 7.83 -18.59 -7.59
N GLY A 167 6.98 -17.56 -7.73
CA GLY A 167 5.54 -17.68 -7.73
C GLY A 167 4.93 -18.13 -9.07
N GLY A 168 5.75 -18.44 -10.09
CA GLY A 168 5.27 -18.81 -11.41
C GLY A 168 4.68 -17.62 -12.17
N GLY A 169 5.25 -16.42 -12.01
CA GLY A 169 4.85 -15.23 -12.76
C GLY A 169 5.02 -15.40 -14.27
N THR A 170 4.12 -14.78 -15.03
CA THR A 170 4.14 -14.76 -16.51
C THR A 170 5.33 -14.01 -17.05
N THR A 171 5.58 -14.09 -18.37
CA THR A 171 6.60 -13.29 -19.03
C THR A 171 6.33 -11.79 -18.85
N ALA A 172 5.06 -11.37 -18.85
CA ALA A 172 4.67 -9.99 -18.57
C ALA A 172 5.06 -9.54 -17.13
N ASN A 173 4.82 -10.37 -16.11
CA ASN A 173 5.27 -10.06 -14.75
C ASN A 173 6.79 -9.90 -14.65
N ARG A 174 7.54 -10.72 -15.38
CA ARG A 174 9.00 -10.63 -15.45
C ARG A 174 9.44 -9.35 -16.16
N ALA A 175 8.86 -9.01 -17.30
CA ALA A 175 9.18 -7.78 -18.04
C ALA A 175 8.91 -6.53 -17.19
N ARG A 176 7.77 -6.47 -16.51
CA ARG A 176 7.39 -5.37 -15.60
C ARG A 176 8.32 -5.28 -14.37
N SER A 177 8.84 -6.40 -13.88
CA SER A 177 9.85 -6.41 -12.82
C SER A 177 11.19 -5.84 -13.30
N GLU A 178 11.62 -6.19 -14.51
CA GLU A 178 12.82 -5.62 -15.12
C GLU A 178 12.68 -4.11 -15.36
N TRP A 179 11.52 -3.67 -15.84
CA TRP A 179 11.19 -2.25 -15.96
C TRP A 179 11.31 -1.51 -14.61
N LEU A 180 10.75 -2.07 -13.53
CA LEU A 180 10.83 -1.49 -12.19
C LEU A 180 12.26 -1.38 -11.67
N CYS A 181 13.09 -2.43 -11.87
CA CYS A 181 14.51 -2.42 -11.52
C CYS A 181 15.27 -1.35 -12.30
N SER A 182 15.04 -1.25 -13.61
CA SER A 182 15.64 -0.19 -14.45
C SER A 182 15.30 1.20 -13.93
N ARG A 183 14.02 1.44 -13.59
CA ARG A 183 13.56 2.71 -13.05
C ARG A 183 14.22 3.04 -11.71
N ALA A 184 14.30 2.09 -10.79
CA ALA A 184 14.96 2.26 -9.51
C ALA A 184 16.44 2.63 -9.64
N TYR A 185 17.16 1.96 -10.53
CA TYR A 185 18.56 2.28 -10.81
C TYR A 185 18.73 3.64 -11.50
N SER A 186 17.83 4.01 -12.41
CA SER A 186 17.85 5.33 -13.05
C SER A 186 17.65 6.47 -12.04
N ILE A 187 16.72 6.32 -11.09
CA ILE A 187 16.48 7.28 -10.02
C ILE A 187 17.74 7.47 -9.15
N LEU A 188 18.49 6.39 -8.91
CA LEU A 188 19.74 6.42 -8.14
C LEU A 188 20.97 6.85 -8.97
N GLY A 189 20.80 7.23 -10.23
CA GLY A 189 21.88 7.67 -11.10
C GLY A 189 22.89 6.55 -11.44
N ARG A 190 22.44 5.29 -11.50
CA ARG A 190 23.28 4.12 -11.80
C ARG A 190 22.98 3.60 -13.21
N PRO A 191 23.62 4.15 -14.26
CA PRO A 191 23.25 3.89 -15.65
C PRO A 191 23.48 2.47 -16.13
N GLU A 192 24.58 1.83 -15.72
CA GLU A 192 24.93 0.49 -16.21
C GLU A 192 23.87 -0.56 -15.84
N PRO A 193 23.47 -0.74 -14.56
CA PRO A 193 22.40 -1.66 -14.23
C PRO A 193 21.03 -1.20 -14.75
N ALA A 194 20.78 0.11 -14.83
CA ALA A 194 19.54 0.62 -15.42
C ALA A 194 19.38 0.16 -16.88
N LEU A 195 20.43 0.31 -17.70
CA LEU A 195 20.45 -0.15 -19.09
C LEU A 195 20.33 -1.67 -19.20
N HIS A 196 20.98 -2.42 -18.31
CA HIS A 196 20.87 -3.88 -18.28
C HIS A 196 19.40 -4.31 -18.14
N HIS A 197 18.73 -3.79 -17.12
CA HIS A 197 17.33 -4.14 -16.84
C HIS A 197 16.37 -3.61 -17.91
N ALA A 198 16.62 -2.42 -18.47
CA ALA A 198 15.79 -1.86 -19.56
C ALA A 198 15.85 -2.73 -20.83
N ARG A 199 17.06 -3.17 -21.23
CA ARG A 199 17.24 -4.09 -22.37
C ARG A 199 16.54 -5.41 -22.12
N ARG A 200 16.70 -5.94 -20.91
CA ARG A 200 16.06 -7.20 -20.53
C ARG A 200 14.54 -7.10 -20.53
N CYS A 201 13.99 -5.96 -20.12
CA CYS A 201 12.56 -5.66 -20.23
C CYS A 201 12.09 -5.76 -21.69
N LEU A 202 12.75 -5.05 -22.62
CA LEU A 202 12.40 -5.08 -24.03
C LEU A 202 12.51 -6.48 -24.64
N GLU A 203 13.60 -7.22 -24.36
CA GLU A 203 13.77 -8.61 -24.82
C GLU A 203 12.57 -9.50 -24.38
N LEU A 204 12.11 -9.38 -23.13
CA LEU A 204 10.99 -10.16 -22.63
C LEU A 204 9.68 -9.77 -23.31
N VAL A 205 9.44 -8.47 -23.50
CA VAL A 205 8.26 -7.98 -24.22
C VAL A 205 8.22 -8.50 -25.67
N GLU A 206 9.34 -8.46 -26.36
CA GLU A 206 9.43 -8.92 -27.76
C GLU A 206 9.38 -10.45 -27.88
N SER A 207 9.82 -11.19 -26.86
CA SER A 207 9.85 -12.66 -26.87
C SER A 207 8.47 -13.30 -26.72
N ALA A 208 7.50 -12.62 -26.12
CA ALA A 208 6.18 -13.16 -25.82
C ALA A 208 5.05 -12.12 -26.04
N PRO A 209 4.86 -11.63 -27.28
CA PRO A 209 3.91 -10.54 -27.54
C PRO A 209 2.46 -10.89 -27.14
N SER A 210 2.10 -12.18 -27.18
CA SER A 210 0.75 -12.64 -26.82
C SER A 210 0.46 -12.65 -25.31
N GLU A 211 1.49 -12.52 -24.48
CA GLU A 211 1.36 -12.41 -23.03
C GLU A 211 1.35 -10.94 -22.55
N MET A 212 1.61 -10.00 -23.47
CA MET A 212 1.76 -8.57 -23.16
C MET A 212 0.44 -7.81 -23.36
N GLU A 213 0.23 -6.82 -22.52
CA GLU A 213 -0.76 -5.78 -22.74
C GLU A 213 -0.19 -4.73 -23.73
N ASP A 214 -1.05 -3.93 -24.34
CA ASP A 214 -0.67 -2.95 -25.37
C ASP A 214 0.26 -1.83 -24.83
N TRP A 215 0.31 -1.64 -23.53
CA TRP A 215 1.17 -0.66 -22.85
C TRP A 215 2.54 -1.21 -22.42
N ASP A 216 2.79 -2.52 -22.47
CA ASP A 216 4.09 -3.11 -22.05
C ASP A 216 5.24 -2.68 -22.99
N LEU A 217 5.00 -2.63 -24.30
CA LEU A 217 6.02 -2.21 -25.26
C LEU A 217 6.39 -0.71 -25.12
N PRO A 218 5.46 0.24 -25.08
CA PRO A 218 5.82 1.63 -24.79
C PRO A 218 6.49 1.82 -23.42
N GLY A 219 6.15 1.01 -22.41
CA GLY A 219 6.83 0.99 -21.12
C GLY A 219 8.30 0.53 -21.23
N ALA A 220 8.58 -0.48 -22.04
CA ALA A 220 9.96 -0.93 -22.28
C ALA A 220 10.81 0.14 -23.01
N TYR A 221 10.22 0.87 -23.96
CA TYR A 221 10.91 1.99 -24.60
C TYR A 221 11.11 3.18 -23.64
N GLU A 222 10.17 3.44 -22.74
CA GLU A 222 10.34 4.44 -21.67
C GLU A 222 11.52 4.08 -20.76
N ALA A 223 11.64 2.82 -20.36
CA ALA A 223 12.77 2.35 -19.54
C ALA A 223 14.11 2.56 -20.23
N LEU A 224 14.21 2.23 -21.52
CA LEU A 224 15.44 2.45 -22.31
C LEU A 224 15.77 3.93 -22.44
N ALA A 225 14.77 4.76 -22.78
CA ALA A 225 14.96 6.20 -22.92
C ALA A 225 15.48 6.81 -21.59
N ARG A 226 14.90 6.43 -20.47
CA ARG A 226 15.29 6.88 -19.13
C ARG A 226 16.69 6.41 -18.76
N ALA A 227 17.02 5.14 -19.02
CA ALA A 227 18.32 4.57 -18.71
C ALA A 227 19.44 5.18 -19.55
N HIS A 228 19.21 5.44 -20.85
CA HIS A 228 20.16 6.15 -21.72
C HIS A 228 20.33 7.61 -21.28
N LEU A 229 19.26 8.29 -20.89
CA LEU A 229 19.35 9.64 -20.31
C LEU A 229 20.19 9.66 -19.03
N THR A 230 20.01 8.67 -18.17
CA THR A 230 20.84 8.48 -16.94
C THR A 230 22.32 8.24 -17.29
N ALA A 231 22.59 7.58 -18.43
CA ALA A 231 23.94 7.35 -18.93
C ALA A 231 24.55 8.58 -19.64
N GLY A 232 23.78 9.65 -19.85
CA GLY A 232 24.24 10.81 -20.61
C GLY A 232 24.22 10.61 -22.13
N ASP A 233 23.60 9.54 -22.62
CA ASP A 233 23.43 9.24 -24.04
C ASP A 233 22.12 9.84 -24.56
N GLU A 234 22.14 11.14 -24.83
CA GLU A 234 20.95 11.89 -25.25
C GLU A 234 20.42 11.40 -26.61
N SER A 235 21.27 10.89 -27.49
CA SER A 235 20.89 10.41 -28.82
C SER A 235 20.01 9.15 -28.72
N GLU A 236 20.48 8.14 -28.01
CA GLU A 236 19.72 6.91 -27.80
C GLU A 236 18.47 7.17 -26.93
N ALA A 237 18.56 8.08 -25.95
CA ALA A 237 17.42 8.48 -25.16
C ALA A 237 16.31 9.12 -26.02
N ALA A 238 16.68 10.00 -26.98
CA ALA A 238 15.76 10.60 -27.93
C ALA A 238 15.13 9.56 -28.86
N HIS A 239 15.96 8.63 -29.36
CA HIS A 239 15.50 7.54 -30.22
C HIS A 239 14.42 6.69 -29.51
N TYR A 240 14.71 6.16 -28.32
CA TYR A 240 13.74 5.33 -27.58
C TYR A 240 12.53 6.12 -27.08
N LYS A 241 12.69 7.39 -26.75
CA LYS A 241 11.55 8.27 -26.44
C LYS A 241 10.60 8.40 -27.63
N SER A 242 11.13 8.58 -28.85
CA SER A 242 10.31 8.64 -30.08
C SER A 242 9.54 7.35 -30.30
N LEU A 243 10.23 6.19 -30.21
CA LEU A 243 9.58 4.88 -30.32
C LEU A 243 8.49 4.68 -29.25
N GLY A 244 8.73 5.12 -28.02
CA GLY A 244 7.77 5.08 -26.92
C GLY A 244 6.53 5.93 -27.22
N LEU A 245 6.71 7.16 -27.73
CA LEU A 245 5.61 8.06 -28.11
C LEU A 245 4.79 7.50 -29.29
N GLU A 246 5.43 6.88 -30.26
CA GLU A 246 4.76 6.21 -31.38
C GLU A 246 3.95 4.97 -30.91
N ALA A 247 4.51 4.19 -30.01
CA ALA A 247 3.87 2.98 -29.47
C ALA A 247 2.71 3.35 -28.55
N ILE A 248 2.88 4.33 -27.66
CA ILE A 248 1.83 4.73 -26.70
C ILE A 248 0.60 5.33 -27.41
N ALA A 249 0.77 5.92 -28.57
CA ALA A 249 -0.34 6.43 -29.38
C ALA A 249 -1.31 5.33 -29.85
N LYS A 250 -0.87 4.06 -29.85
CA LYS A 250 -1.66 2.88 -30.23
C LYS A 250 -2.37 2.21 -29.06
N VAL A 251 -2.07 2.59 -27.83
CA VAL A 251 -2.70 2.05 -26.61
C VAL A 251 -4.15 2.51 -26.56
N ALA A 252 -5.06 1.55 -26.52
CA ALA A 252 -6.50 1.81 -26.66
C ALA A 252 -7.09 2.43 -25.39
N ASN A 253 -6.70 1.92 -24.21
CA ASN A 253 -7.22 2.38 -22.94
C ASN A 253 -6.49 3.66 -22.47
N GLU A 254 -7.25 4.72 -22.22
CA GLU A 254 -6.69 6.00 -21.76
C GLU A 254 -6.07 5.92 -20.35
N GLU A 255 -6.62 5.11 -19.48
CA GLU A 255 -6.10 4.93 -18.11
C GLU A 255 -4.72 4.28 -18.12
N ASP A 256 -4.46 3.34 -19.03
CA ASP A 256 -3.17 2.67 -19.20
C ASP A 256 -2.17 3.57 -19.96
N ARG A 257 -2.68 4.32 -20.94
CA ARG A 257 -1.87 5.25 -21.76
C ARG A 257 -1.31 6.42 -20.97
N LYS A 258 -2.14 7.03 -20.10
CA LYS A 258 -1.83 8.29 -19.41
C LYS A 258 -0.57 8.23 -18.52
N PRO A 259 -0.36 7.21 -17.67
CA PRO A 259 0.83 7.13 -16.82
C PRO A 259 2.13 7.04 -17.62
N ILE A 260 2.20 6.17 -18.63
CA ILE A 260 3.42 5.96 -19.42
C ILE A 260 3.70 7.18 -20.31
N LYS A 261 2.65 7.79 -20.85
CA LYS A 261 2.81 9.04 -21.60
C LYS A 261 3.37 10.14 -20.71
N ALA A 262 2.87 10.30 -19.49
CA ALA A 262 3.38 11.27 -18.54
C ALA A 262 4.87 11.00 -18.21
N ASP A 263 5.25 9.74 -18.01
CA ASP A 263 6.63 9.36 -17.80
C ASP A 263 7.54 9.72 -18.99
N LEU A 264 7.13 9.43 -20.23
CA LEU A 264 7.86 9.80 -21.44
C LEU A 264 7.98 11.34 -21.60
N ASP A 265 6.92 12.07 -21.26
CA ASP A 265 6.92 13.54 -21.33
C ASP A 265 7.90 14.17 -20.32
N THR A 266 8.15 13.52 -19.16
CA THR A 266 9.14 14.01 -18.18
C THR A 266 10.59 13.85 -18.61
N LEU A 267 10.89 13.03 -19.63
CA LEU A 267 12.25 12.84 -20.12
C LEU A 267 12.71 14.07 -20.91
N LEU A 268 13.54 14.90 -20.29
CA LEU A 268 14.13 16.09 -20.93
C LEU A 268 15.30 15.68 -21.81
N VAL A 269 15.05 15.39 -23.07
CA VAL A 269 16.05 15.15 -24.08
C VAL A 269 16.26 16.45 -24.84
N ARG A 270 17.48 16.98 -24.84
CA ARG A 270 17.84 18.14 -25.68
C ARG A 270 17.94 17.64 -27.11
N GLY A 271 17.08 18.12 -27.97
CA GLY A 271 17.07 17.83 -29.41
C GLY A 271 18.21 18.52 -30.13
#